data_348d40716a5794555b626e0cdb47acab
#
_entry.id   348d40716a5794555b626e0cdb47acab
#
_cell.length_a   1.000
_cell.length_b   1.000
_cell.length_c   1.000
_cell.angle_alpha   90.00
_cell.angle_beta   90.00
_cell.angle_gamma   90.00
#
_symmetry.space_group_name_H-M   'P 1'
#
loop_
_entity.id
_entity.type
_entity.pdbx_description
1 polymer ?
#
loop_
_entity_poly.entity_id
_entity_poly.type
_entity_poly.pdbx_seq_one_letter_code
_entity_poly.pdbx_strand_id
1 'polypeptide(L)'
;MLEARNISFSYNGTTPVLDSLDFYVHRGEIVVITGPTGSGKSTLAKCLSGFIPKSIPGEFSGSILIDDSDVSNLDIAELARQVALVQQDPESQICTLQVSDEVAFGPENYEIEVEEISKVVNSSLKSIDASHLYERATFELSGGEKQRLIIAAMIACRPRYLILDEPSSSLDPRGVMQLREILRGLQSQDIGIIVIEHNLLNIQPIADRVLALSGGKIINFDRTQHKEPTSLKSRVIDTTSSPLLSAKNLEFSYGNRKVINNVTLSVQNGEIIGLMGSNGSGKTTLLGLLSGLLVPDSGTINLGESSLGKMNAKEIAKRTAMVFQNPNHQIFEKTVWKEQILTINALEMMTLEMLQQCETILERADIAEMRDRNPFSLSHGQKRRLNVSSIMVHKPELLLFDEPFIGQDVEGREFIKQTMFETVEDGGAAIIVTHDPHFVVNQCDRVIFMERGSILLDGSPSSVLDRLSSTGYKEFADLGVQF
;
A
#
# COMPACT_ATOMS: atom_id res chain seq x y z
N MET A 1 -22.17 6.09 21.59
CA MET A 1 -21.89 4.88 20.79
C MET A 1 -22.25 5.17 19.33
N LEU A 2 -21.40 4.81 18.36
CA LEU A 2 -21.75 4.77 16.93
C LEU A 2 -22.20 3.35 16.61
N GLU A 3 -23.38 3.20 16.05
CA GLU A 3 -24.01 1.90 15.83
C GLU A 3 -24.63 1.82 14.44
N ALA A 4 -24.47 0.70 13.76
CA ALA A 4 -25.19 0.30 12.56
C ALA A 4 -26.12 -0.84 12.92
N ARG A 5 -27.41 -0.72 12.64
CA ARG A 5 -28.45 -1.73 12.91
C ARG A 5 -29.00 -2.27 11.61
N ASN A 6 -28.83 -3.57 11.39
CA ASN A 6 -29.38 -4.32 10.28
C ASN A 6 -29.15 -3.63 8.92
N ILE A 7 -27.94 -3.09 8.69
CA ILE A 7 -27.65 -2.38 7.45
C ILE A 7 -27.41 -3.35 6.30
N SER A 8 -28.06 -3.05 5.17
CA SER A 8 -27.78 -3.71 3.89
C SER A 8 -27.55 -2.65 2.82
N PHE A 9 -26.61 -2.93 1.91
CA PHE A 9 -26.31 -2.02 0.82
C PHE A 9 -25.94 -2.75 -0.46
N SER A 10 -26.47 -2.26 -1.60
CA SER A 10 -26.11 -2.70 -2.94
C SER A 10 -25.90 -1.49 -3.86
N TYR A 11 -24.79 -1.49 -4.65
CA TYR A 11 -24.51 -0.44 -5.64
C TYR A 11 -25.44 -0.49 -6.85
N ASN A 12 -25.93 -1.64 -7.23
CA ASN A 12 -26.70 -1.89 -8.45
C ASN A 12 -28.03 -2.67 -8.23
N GLY A 13 -28.46 -2.80 -7.00
CA GLY A 13 -29.74 -3.42 -6.63
C GLY A 13 -29.84 -4.95 -6.79
N THR A 14 -28.77 -5.62 -7.25
CA THR A 14 -28.83 -7.07 -7.53
C THR A 14 -28.06 -7.92 -6.53
N THR A 15 -26.89 -7.45 -6.09
CA THR A 15 -26.02 -8.20 -5.17
C THR A 15 -25.69 -7.32 -3.99
N PRO A 16 -26.09 -7.69 -2.75
CA PRO A 16 -25.74 -6.93 -1.58
C PRO A 16 -24.24 -7.03 -1.28
N VAL A 17 -23.62 -5.89 -1.06
CA VAL A 17 -22.22 -5.78 -0.57
C VAL A 17 -22.17 -5.85 0.95
N LEU A 18 -23.19 -5.32 1.62
CA LEU A 18 -23.47 -5.49 3.05
C LEU A 18 -24.84 -6.15 3.17
N ASP A 19 -24.98 -7.15 4.06
CA ASP A 19 -26.19 -7.94 4.22
C ASP A 19 -26.58 -8.07 5.70
N SER A 20 -27.61 -7.34 6.10
CA SER A 20 -28.19 -7.40 7.47
C SER A 20 -27.11 -7.29 8.56
N LEU A 21 -26.19 -6.36 8.40
CA LEU A 21 -25.01 -6.20 9.24
C LEU A 21 -25.31 -5.35 10.46
N ASP A 22 -24.94 -5.85 11.65
CA ASP A 22 -24.92 -5.12 12.90
C ASP A 22 -23.48 -4.83 13.32
N PHE A 23 -23.21 -3.59 13.74
CA PHE A 23 -21.88 -3.15 14.16
C PHE A 23 -22.01 -2.02 15.18
N TYR A 24 -21.08 -1.94 16.13
CA TYR A 24 -20.98 -0.82 17.04
C TYR A 24 -19.54 -0.53 17.46
N VAL A 25 -19.29 0.72 17.87
CA VAL A 25 -18.06 1.17 18.51
C VAL A 25 -18.39 2.20 19.59
N HIS A 26 -17.72 2.06 20.74
CA HIS A 26 -17.82 3.03 21.82
C HIS A 26 -16.85 4.19 21.64
N ARG A 27 -17.11 5.31 22.31
CA ARG A 27 -16.11 6.37 22.45
C ARG A 27 -14.92 5.83 23.26
N GLY A 28 -13.70 6.23 22.87
CA GLY A 28 -12.48 5.72 23.51
C GLY A 28 -12.18 4.25 23.23
N GLU A 29 -12.80 3.63 22.21
CA GLU A 29 -12.53 2.25 21.78
C GLU A 29 -11.84 2.25 20.41
N ILE A 30 -10.84 1.37 20.23
CA ILE A 30 -10.20 1.07 18.93
C ILE A 30 -10.72 -0.28 18.43
N VAL A 31 -11.50 -0.28 17.35
CA VAL A 31 -11.99 -1.49 16.67
C VAL A 31 -11.29 -1.65 15.34
N VAL A 32 -10.69 -2.81 15.12
CA VAL A 32 -10.06 -3.17 13.83
C VAL A 32 -11.00 -4.07 13.04
N ILE A 33 -11.23 -3.74 11.77
CA ILE A 33 -12.03 -4.54 10.84
C ILE A 33 -11.11 -5.07 9.74
N THR A 34 -11.03 -6.40 9.62
CA THR A 34 -10.29 -7.08 8.56
C THR A 34 -11.20 -7.90 7.66
N GLY A 35 -10.66 -8.51 6.62
CA GLY A 35 -11.38 -9.40 5.71
C GLY A 35 -10.84 -9.31 4.28
N PRO A 36 -11.25 -10.22 3.39
CA PRO A 36 -10.79 -10.24 2.00
C PRO A 36 -11.13 -8.96 1.23
N THR A 37 -10.42 -8.72 0.14
CA THR A 37 -10.74 -7.62 -0.78
C THR A 37 -12.15 -7.83 -1.35
N GLY A 38 -12.93 -6.76 -1.45
CA GLY A 38 -14.33 -6.84 -1.91
C GLY A 38 -15.35 -7.30 -0.85
N SER A 39 -14.94 -7.59 0.40
CA SER A 39 -15.87 -8.02 1.45
C SER A 39 -16.82 -6.93 1.96
N GLY A 40 -16.64 -5.66 1.55
CA GLY A 40 -17.51 -4.54 1.92
C GLY A 40 -16.94 -3.60 3.02
N LYS A 41 -15.66 -3.74 3.42
CA LYS A 41 -15.05 -2.92 4.49
C LYS A 41 -15.13 -1.41 4.23
N SER A 42 -14.64 -0.96 3.07
CA SER A 42 -14.70 0.45 2.68
C SER A 42 -16.15 0.91 2.43
N THR A 43 -17.04 0.00 2.04
CA THR A 43 -18.48 0.28 1.93
C THR A 43 -19.10 0.53 3.31
N LEU A 44 -18.74 -0.29 4.31
CA LEU A 44 -19.14 -0.08 5.71
C LEU A 44 -18.64 1.28 6.23
N ALA A 45 -17.37 1.62 5.99
CA ALA A 45 -16.82 2.91 6.35
C ALA A 45 -17.62 4.08 5.76
N LYS A 46 -17.98 3.98 4.47
CA LYS A 46 -18.79 4.99 3.76
C LYS A 46 -20.23 5.07 4.28
N CYS A 47 -20.82 3.94 4.71
CA CYS A 47 -22.14 3.95 5.37
C CYS A 47 -22.05 4.66 6.72
N LEU A 48 -21.09 4.29 7.57
CA LEU A 48 -20.93 4.87 8.91
C LEU A 48 -20.61 6.37 8.88
N SER A 49 -19.90 6.84 7.85
CA SER A 49 -19.57 8.27 7.66
C SER A 49 -20.62 9.06 6.86
N GLY A 50 -21.69 8.40 6.40
CA GLY A 50 -22.81 9.04 5.70
C GLY A 50 -22.59 9.34 4.21
N PHE A 51 -21.45 8.97 3.64
CA PHE A 51 -21.27 9.05 2.17
C PHE A 51 -22.30 8.17 1.45
N ILE A 52 -22.64 7.02 2.02
CA ILE A 52 -23.74 6.17 1.59
C ILE A 52 -24.91 6.37 2.57
N PRO A 53 -26.13 6.62 2.08
CA PRO A 53 -26.55 6.78 0.69
C PRO A 53 -26.50 8.24 0.17
N LYS A 54 -26.03 9.20 0.97
CA LYS A 54 -26.22 10.65 0.70
C LYS A 54 -25.47 11.17 -0.53
N SER A 55 -24.24 10.68 -0.77
CA SER A 55 -23.40 11.07 -1.93
C SER A 55 -23.17 9.94 -2.91
N ILE A 56 -23.22 8.71 -2.44
CA ILE A 56 -23.01 7.51 -3.27
C ILE A 56 -24.36 6.82 -3.41
N PRO A 57 -24.93 6.76 -4.64
CA PRO A 57 -26.23 6.15 -4.88
C PRO A 57 -26.15 4.63 -4.72
N GLY A 58 -27.29 4.04 -4.35
CA GLY A 58 -27.49 2.60 -4.18
C GLY A 58 -28.70 2.30 -3.32
N GLU A 59 -29.02 1.01 -3.20
CA GLU A 59 -30.11 0.56 -2.33
C GLU A 59 -29.56 0.35 -0.91
N PHE A 60 -29.97 1.21 0.01
CA PHE A 60 -29.61 1.19 1.42
C PHE A 60 -30.81 0.89 2.29
N SER A 61 -30.67 -0.02 3.26
CA SER A 61 -31.66 -0.28 4.30
C SER A 61 -31.00 -0.44 5.66
N GLY A 62 -31.79 -0.37 6.73
CA GLY A 62 -31.30 -0.34 8.11
C GLY A 62 -31.14 1.09 8.62
N SER A 63 -30.46 1.24 9.76
CA SER A 63 -30.25 2.55 10.40
C SER A 63 -28.85 2.69 10.97
N ILE A 64 -28.37 3.94 11.02
CA ILE A 64 -27.13 4.32 11.69
C ILE A 64 -27.48 5.27 12.82
N LEU A 65 -26.98 5.00 14.02
CA LEU A 65 -27.25 5.78 15.22
C LEU A 65 -25.95 6.32 15.81
N ILE A 66 -26.02 7.54 16.31
CA ILE A 66 -24.97 8.14 17.14
C ILE A 66 -25.63 8.52 18.47
N ASP A 67 -25.14 7.94 19.57
CA ASP A 67 -25.68 8.12 20.92
C ASP A 67 -27.22 7.95 20.94
N ASP A 68 -27.69 6.82 20.41
CA ASP A 68 -29.09 6.41 20.25
C ASP A 68 -29.96 7.31 19.34
N SER A 69 -29.39 8.31 18.69
CA SER A 69 -30.10 9.19 17.75
C SER A 69 -29.84 8.71 16.30
N ASP A 70 -30.92 8.52 15.54
CA ASP A 70 -30.84 8.17 14.12
C ASP A 70 -30.31 9.35 13.31
N VAL A 71 -29.24 9.10 12.52
CA VAL A 71 -28.55 10.13 11.73
C VAL A 71 -29.07 10.26 10.29
N SER A 72 -30.12 9.55 9.93
CA SER A 72 -30.68 9.54 8.57
C SER A 72 -31.09 10.93 8.09
N ASN A 73 -31.59 11.77 9.01
CA ASN A 73 -32.06 13.13 8.73
C ASN A 73 -30.95 14.20 8.77
N LEU A 74 -29.76 13.90 9.28
CA LEU A 74 -28.63 14.83 9.27
C LEU A 74 -28.12 15.00 7.84
N ASP A 75 -27.65 16.18 7.45
CA ASP A 75 -26.92 16.34 6.22
C ASP A 75 -25.49 15.77 6.35
N ILE A 76 -24.76 15.71 5.21
CA ILE A 76 -23.40 15.14 5.20
C ILE A 76 -22.43 16.00 6.02
N ALA A 77 -22.58 17.31 6.06
CA ALA A 77 -21.72 18.21 6.81
C ALA A 77 -21.96 18.07 8.32
N GLU A 78 -23.21 17.94 8.75
CA GLU A 78 -23.57 17.67 10.14
C GLU A 78 -23.02 16.33 10.63
N LEU A 79 -23.09 15.29 9.77
CA LEU A 79 -22.57 13.98 10.11
C LEU A 79 -21.04 13.96 10.13
N ALA A 80 -20.38 14.66 9.20
CA ALA A 80 -18.91 14.78 9.14
C ALA A 80 -18.32 15.48 10.39
N ARG A 81 -19.09 16.32 11.08
CA ARG A 81 -18.70 16.86 12.40
C ARG A 81 -18.62 15.79 13.49
N GLN A 82 -19.32 14.68 13.33
CA GLN A 82 -19.37 13.62 14.33
C GLN A 82 -18.52 12.41 13.97
N VAL A 83 -18.49 12.06 12.66
CA VAL A 83 -17.78 10.88 12.14
C VAL A 83 -16.87 11.32 10.99
N ALA A 84 -15.57 11.35 11.22
CA ALA A 84 -14.58 11.67 10.20
C ALA A 84 -14.08 10.38 9.51
N LEU A 85 -13.84 10.44 8.20
CA LEU A 85 -13.31 9.33 7.39
C LEU A 85 -11.99 9.72 6.74
N VAL A 86 -10.92 9.00 7.07
CA VAL A 86 -9.64 9.03 6.36
C VAL A 86 -9.65 7.88 5.36
N GLN A 87 -9.58 8.19 4.06
CA GLN A 87 -9.63 7.21 2.98
C GLN A 87 -8.25 6.59 2.74
N GLN A 88 -8.24 5.47 2.00
CA GLN A 88 -7.04 4.70 1.66
C GLN A 88 -5.98 5.52 0.92
N ASP A 89 -6.39 6.46 0.04
CA ASP A 89 -5.49 7.38 -0.65
C ASP A 89 -5.57 8.78 -0.02
N PRO A 90 -4.61 9.16 0.84
CA PRO A 90 -4.60 10.47 1.46
C PRO A 90 -4.49 11.61 0.46
N GLU A 91 -3.80 11.40 -0.68
CA GLU A 91 -3.58 12.43 -1.68
C GLU A 91 -4.88 12.88 -2.34
N SER A 92 -5.83 11.97 -2.50
CA SER A 92 -7.16 12.27 -3.06
C SER A 92 -8.04 13.14 -2.14
N GLN A 93 -7.66 13.28 -0.86
CA GLN A 93 -8.40 14.08 0.13
C GLN A 93 -7.78 15.46 0.36
N ILE A 94 -6.55 15.71 -0.09
CA ILE A 94 -5.87 17.01 0.06
C ILE A 94 -6.46 18.00 -0.93
N CYS A 95 -6.98 19.12 -0.43
CA CYS A 95 -7.67 20.14 -1.20
C CYS A 95 -6.87 21.44 -1.35
N THR A 96 -5.87 21.68 -0.49
CA THR A 96 -5.14 22.94 -0.41
C THR A 96 -3.65 22.78 -0.77
N LEU A 97 -2.95 23.90 -0.93
CA LEU A 97 -1.53 23.89 -1.31
C LEU A 97 -0.58 23.96 -0.10
N GLN A 98 -1.08 24.30 1.09
CA GLN A 98 -0.29 24.39 2.31
C GLN A 98 -0.86 23.55 3.44
N VAL A 99 0.01 23.02 4.28
CA VAL A 99 -0.35 22.19 5.43
C VAL A 99 -1.25 22.93 6.42
N SER A 100 -0.90 24.20 6.75
CA SER A 100 -1.73 25.04 7.64
C SER A 100 -3.15 25.20 7.12
N ASP A 101 -3.30 25.48 5.81
CA ASP A 101 -4.59 25.73 5.18
C ASP A 101 -5.41 24.43 5.11
N GLU A 102 -4.76 23.27 4.86
CA GLU A 102 -5.43 21.98 4.85
C GLU A 102 -6.04 21.64 6.20
N VAL A 103 -5.32 21.89 7.29
CA VAL A 103 -5.83 21.63 8.63
C VAL A 103 -6.88 22.67 9.05
N ALA A 104 -6.79 23.91 8.55
CA ALA A 104 -7.76 24.97 8.80
C ALA A 104 -9.06 24.78 8.01
N PHE A 105 -9.02 24.09 6.87
CA PHE A 105 -10.13 23.98 5.91
C PHE A 105 -11.46 23.53 6.53
N GLY A 106 -11.44 22.47 7.35
CA GLY A 106 -12.63 22.01 8.04
C GLY A 106 -13.16 23.00 9.07
N PRO A 107 -12.33 23.46 10.03
CA PRO A 107 -12.68 24.50 10.99
C PRO A 107 -13.27 25.76 10.37
N GLU A 108 -12.72 26.26 9.27
CA GLU A 108 -13.24 27.43 8.54
C GLU A 108 -14.64 27.17 7.97
N ASN A 109 -14.86 26.03 7.35
CA ASN A 109 -16.17 25.64 6.82
C ASN A 109 -17.21 25.41 7.91
N TYR A 110 -16.78 25.15 9.15
CA TYR A 110 -17.65 25.01 10.31
C TYR A 110 -17.84 26.32 11.09
N GLU A 111 -17.40 27.46 10.54
CA GLU A 111 -17.58 28.80 11.13
C GLU A 111 -16.97 28.93 12.53
N ILE A 112 -15.82 28.24 12.77
CA ILE A 112 -15.06 28.44 14.01
C ILE A 112 -14.45 29.84 13.98
N GLU A 113 -14.48 30.54 15.11
CA GLU A 113 -13.92 31.89 15.27
C GLU A 113 -12.46 31.94 14.83
N VAL A 114 -12.10 32.94 14.00
CA VAL A 114 -10.76 33.05 13.36
C VAL A 114 -9.63 32.99 14.39
N GLU A 115 -9.84 33.55 15.58
CA GLU A 115 -8.85 33.55 16.67
C GLU A 115 -8.63 32.15 17.29
N GLU A 116 -9.60 31.23 17.13
CA GLU A 116 -9.48 29.84 17.56
C GLU A 116 -8.87 28.95 16.49
N ILE A 117 -9.03 29.25 15.19
CA ILE A 117 -8.51 28.42 14.09
C ILE A 117 -7.04 28.15 14.24
N SER A 118 -6.21 29.20 14.47
CA SER A 118 -4.76 29.03 14.66
C SER A 118 -4.40 28.11 15.83
N LYS A 119 -5.16 28.15 16.90
CA LYS A 119 -4.96 27.26 18.06
C LYS A 119 -5.32 25.82 17.74
N VAL A 120 -6.45 25.63 17.02
CA VAL A 120 -6.90 24.31 16.60
C VAL A 120 -5.90 23.69 15.62
N VAL A 121 -5.42 24.44 14.62
CA VAL A 121 -4.41 23.96 13.64
C VAL A 121 -3.13 23.52 14.38
N ASN A 122 -2.57 24.38 15.25
CA ASN A 122 -1.37 24.06 15.99
C ASN A 122 -1.55 22.85 16.91
N SER A 123 -2.67 22.75 17.62
CA SER A 123 -2.96 21.62 18.50
C SER A 123 -3.15 20.31 17.74
N SER A 124 -3.80 20.35 16.59
CA SER A 124 -4.02 19.17 15.74
C SER A 124 -2.71 18.68 15.15
N LEU A 125 -1.88 19.55 14.59
CA LEU A 125 -0.55 19.19 14.09
C LEU A 125 0.36 18.66 15.20
N LYS A 126 0.27 19.21 16.39
CA LYS A 126 1.05 18.74 17.55
C LYS A 126 0.63 17.34 17.98
N SER A 127 -0.66 17.04 17.98
CA SER A 127 -1.20 15.73 18.42
C SER A 127 -0.76 14.57 17.53
N ILE A 128 -0.31 14.86 16.29
CA ILE A 128 0.13 13.88 15.30
C ILE A 128 1.63 14.02 14.97
N ASP A 129 2.39 14.72 15.81
CA ASP A 129 3.84 14.98 15.62
C ASP A 129 4.20 15.57 14.25
N ALA A 130 3.39 16.52 13.77
CA ALA A 130 3.56 17.16 12.46
C ALA A 130 3.70 18.69 12.53
N SER A 131 3.98 19.27 13.69
CA SER A 131 4.14 20.72 13.85
C SER A 131 5.22 21.32 12.95
N HIS A 132 6.27 20.54 12.63
CA HIS A 132 7.36 20.93 11.72
C HIS A 132 6.94 21.05 10.25
N LEU A 133 5.74 20.61 9.90
CA LEU A 133 5.20 20.67 8.54
C LEU A 133 4.35 21.93 8.29
N TYR A 134 4.06 22.73 9.31
CA TYR A 134 3.08 23.83 9.28
C TYR A 134 3.17 24.73 8.04
N GLU A 135 4.40 25.15 7.64
CA GLU A 135 4.64 26.07 6.50
C GLU A 135 4.95 25.32 5.17
N ARG A 136 4.92 23.99 5.18
CA ARG A 136 5.28 23.21 3.98
C ARG A 136 4.14 23.15 2.98
N ALA A 137 4.52 23.03 1.71
CA ALA A 137 3.57 22.76 0.64
C ALA A 137 3.12 21.28 0.70
N THR A 138 1.83 21.05 0.48
CA THR A 138 1.22 19.71 0.59
C THR A 138 1.74 18.72 -0.45
N PHE A 139 2.11 19.19 -1.63
CA PHE A 139 2.68 18.37 -2.71
C PHE A 139 4.14 17.93 -2.46
N GLU A 140 4.84 18.57 -1.52
CA GLU A 140 6.21 18.20 -1.13
C GLU A 140 6.27 17.11 -0.05
N LEU A 141 5.12 16.74 0.52
CA LEU A 141 5.02 15.79 1.59
C LEU A 141 5.20 14.35 1.09
N SER A 142 5.90 13.53 1.88
CA SER A 142 5.92 12.07 1.72
C SER A 142 4.55 11.46 2.00
N GLY A 143 4.32 10.21 1.55
CA GLY A 143 3.06 9.51 1.79
C GLY A 143 2.67 9.45 3.27
N GLY A 144 3.61 9.15 4.16
CA GLY A 144 3.36 9.13 5.61
C GLY A 144 3.09 10.53 6.20
N GLU A 145 3.72 11.59 5.67
CA GLU A 145 3.40 12.96 6.07
C GLU A 145 2.02 13.39 5.56
N LYS A 146 1.63 13.02 4.34
CA LYS A 146 0.26 13.23 3.80
C LYS A 146 -0.78 12.51 4.66
N GLN A 147 -0.51 11.26 5.05
CA GLN A 147 -1.39 10.50 5.93
C GLN A 147 -1.60 11.21 7.27
N ARG A 148 -0.52 11.66 7.91
CA ARG A 148 -0.62 12.44 9.15
C ARG A 148 -1.38 13.75 8.92
N LEU A 149 -1.10 14.47 7.84
CA LEU A 149 -1.80 15.71 7.50
C LEU A 149 -3.31 15.51 7.46
N ILE A 150 -3.80 14.49 6.74
CA ILE A 150 -5.23 14.20 6.67
C ILE A 150 -5.81 13.84 8.03
N ILE A 151 -5.09 13.05 8.84
CA ILE A 151 -5.54 12.78 10.23
C ILE A 151 -5.64 14.10 11.00
N ALA A 152 -4.64 15.02 10.89
CA ALA A 152 -4.70 16.32 11.55
C ALA A 152 -5.90 17.16 11.10
N ALA A 153 -6.16 17.23 9.78
CA ALA A 153 -7.28 17.95 9.22
C ALA A 153 -8.63 17.40 9.74
N MET A 154 -8.75 16.07 9.83
CA MET A 154 -9.97 15.43 10.34
C MET A 154 -10.18 15.70 11.84
N ILE A 155 -9.16 15.56 12.68
CA ILE A 155 -9.29 15.79 14.13
C ILE A 155 -9.43 17.28 14.48
N ALA A 156 -9.01 18.20 13.62
CA ALA A 156 -9.25 19.65 13.80
C ALA A 156 -10.76 19.98 13.89
N CYS A 157 -11.58 19.16 13.26
CA CYS A 157 -13.06 19.27 13.35
C CYS A 157 -13.63 18.68 14.65
N ARG A 158 -12.80 18.11 15.55
CA ARG A 158 -13.18 17.49 16.82
C ARG A 158 -14.27 16.41 16.69
N PRO A 159 -14.10 15.42 15.79
CA PRO A 159 -15.09 14.36 15.61
C PRO A 159 -15.17 13.48 16.86
N ARG A 160 -16.32 12.84 17.07
CA ARG A 160 -16.52 11.84 18.13
C ARG A 160 -15.97 10.46 17.71
N TYR A 161 -15.98 10.21 16.41
CA TYR A 161 -15.52 8.95 15.80
C TYR A 161 -14.62 9.23 14.61
N LEU A 162 -13.54 8.44 14.51
CA LEU A 162 -12.59 8.49 13.41
C LEU A 162 -12.53 7.12 12.72
N ILE A 163 -12.79 7.10 11.43
CA ILE A 163 -12.65 5.90 10.60
C ILE A 163 -11.42 6.06 9.73
N LEU A 164 -10.55 5.04 9.70
CA LEU A 164 -9.34 5.03 8.86
C LEU A 164 -9.39 3.79 7.96
N ASP A 165 -9.34 4.01 6.66
CA ASP A 165 -9.33 2.93 5.65
C ASP A 165 -7.89 2.67 5.19
N GLU A 166 -7.32 1.54 5.60
CA GLU A 166 -5.95 1.09 5.35
C GLU A 166 -4.85 2.13 5.66
N PRO A 167 -4.85 2.73 6.87
CA PRO A 167 -3.94 3.84 7.17
C PRO A 167 -2.47 3.43 7.26
N SER A 168 -2.15 2.14 7.38
CA SER A 168 -0.75 1.68 7.46
C SER A 168 -0.17 1.23 6.13
N SER A 169 -0.95 1.23 5.04
CA SER A 169 -0.60 0.59 3.77
C SER A 169 0.68 1.17 3.10
N SER A 170 0.96 2.47 3.29
CA SER A 170 2.12 3.16 2.70
C SER A 170 3.20 3.52 3.73
N LEU A 171 3.06 3.03 4.97
CA LEU A 171 3.99 3.36 6.06
C LEU A 171 5.08 2.31 6.20
N ASP A 172 6.30 2.77 6.43
CA ASP A 172 7.37 1.92 6.92
C ASP A 172 7.14 1.55 8.40
N PRO A 173 7.87 0.59 8.98
CA PRO A 173 7.68 0.16 10.36
C PRO A 173 7.73 1.30 11.39
N ARG A 174 8.55 2.33 11.16
CA ARG A 174 8.60 3.54 12.04
C ARG A 174 7.32 4.33 11.93
N GLY A 175 6.83 4.54 10.70
CA GLY A 175 5.55 5.20 10.46
C GLY A 175 4.38 4.46 11.10
N VAL A 176 4.39 3.12 11.08
CA VAL A 176 3.39 2.29 11.77
C VAL A 176 3.44 2.50 13.29
N MET A 177 4.62 2.53 13.89
CA MET A 177 4.77 2.81 15.33
C MET A 177 4.22 4.21 15.69
N GLN A 178 4.58 5.22 14.91
CA GLN A 178 4.04 6.57 15.09
C GLN A 178 2.52 6.62 14.96
N LEU A 179 1.96 5.93 13.95
CA LEU A 179 0.51 5.83 13.78
C LEU A 179 -0.16 5.20 15.03
N ARG A 180 0.41 4.12 15.59
CA ARG A 180 -0.09 3.50 16.83
C ARG A 180 -0.12 4.50 18.00
N GLU A 181 0.94 5.28 18.17
CA GLU A 181 1.03 6.30 19.21
C GLU A 181 -0.02 7.41 19.02
N ILE A 182 -0.22 7.86 17.78
CA ILE A 182 -1.27 8.83 17.42
C ILE A 182 -2.65 8.27 17.77
N LEU A 183 -2.98 7.04 17.34
CA LEU A 183 -4.29 6.43 17.60
C LEU A 183 -4.54 6.23 19.10
N ARG A 184 -3.55 5.82 19.88
CA ARG A 184 -3.67 5.76 21.35
C ARG A 184 -3.87 7.14 21.98
N GLY A 185 -3.18 8.16 21.48
CA GLY A 185 -3.37 9.55 21.91
C GLY A 185 -4.78 10.03 21.65
N LEU A 186 -5.37 9.72 20.48
CA LEU A 186 -6.76 10.05 20.14
C LEU A 186 -7.77 9.24 20.95
N GLN A 187 -7.51 7.95 21.18
CA GLN A 187 -8.31 7.10 22.06
C GLN A 187 -8.42 7.71 23.47
N SER A 188 -7.30 8.18 24.02
CA SER A 188 -7.26 8.82 25.36
C SER A 188 -8.05 10.12 25.44
N GLN A 189 -8.38 10.74 24.30
CA GLN A 189 -9.24 11.92 24.17
C GLN A 189 -10.74 11.56 23.99
N ASP A 190 -11.09 10.28 24.24
CA ASP A 190 -12.46 9.76 24.15
C ASP A 190 -13.00 9.73 22.70
N ILE A 191 -12.12 9.62 21.70
CA ILE A 191 -12.50 9.42 20.28
C ILE A 191 -12.64 7.91 20.04
N GLY A 192 -13.82 7.48 19.53
CA GLY A 192 -14.01 6.11 19.04
C GLY A 192 -13.32 5.94 17.69
N ILE A 193 -12.53 4.88 17.54
CA ILE A 193 -11.67 4.68 16.35
C ILE A 193 -12.01 3.37 15.67
N ILE A 194 -12.25 3.43 14.36
CA ILE A 194 -12.44 2.26 13.51
C ILE A 194 -11.28 2.22 12.52
N VAL A 195 -10.52 1.14 12.50
CA VAL A 195 -9.41 0.95 11.56
C VAL A 195 -9.72 -0.24 10.67
N ILE A 196 -9.79 -0.01 9.37
CA ILE A 196 -9.87 -1.08 8.37
C ILE A 196 -8.45 -1.44 7.98
N GLU A 197 -8.07 -2.72 8.12
CA GLU A 197 -6.71 -3.17 7.83
C GLU A 197 -6.67 -4.60 7.27
N HIS A 198 -5.76 -4.81 6.33
CA HIS A 198 -5.41 -6.14 5.84
C HIS A 198 -4.26 -6.75 6.66
N ASN A 199 -3.23 -5.96 6.96
CA ASN A 199 -2.13 -6.40 7.80
C ASN A 199 -2.41 -6.12 9.29
N LEU A 200 -3.01 -7.09 9.95
CA LEU A 200 -3.39 -6.95 11.37
C LEU A 200 -2.19 -6.69 12.29
N LEU A 201 -1.00 -7.19 11.97
CA LEU A 201 0.20 -6.98 12.79
C LEU A 201 0.48 -5.50 13.03
N ASN A 202 0.10 -4.64 12.08
CA ASN A 202 0.33 -3.21 12.19
C ASN A 202 -0.51 -2.52 13.27
N ILE A 203 -1.75 -2.91 13.49
CA ILE A 203 -2.68 -2.18 14.38
C ILE A 203 -3.22 -3.05 15.53
N GLN A 204 -3.26 -4.38 15.38
CA GLN A 204 -3.76 -5.29 16.41
C GLN A 204 -3.17 -5.06 17.82
N PRO A 205 -1.87 -4.69 18.00
CA PRO A 205 -1.31 -4.45 19.33
C PRO A 205 -1.97 -3.32 20.14
N ILE A 206 -2.75 -2.47 19.47
CA ILE A 206 -3.47 -1.37 20.11
C ILE A 206 -5.00 -1.52 20.05
N ALA A 207 -5.51 -2.57 19.40
CA ALA A 207 -6.93 -2.80 19.21
C ALA A 207 -7.60 -3.36 20.47
N ASP A 208 -8.73 -2.80 20.85
CA ASP A 208 -9.59 -3.37 21.90
C ASP A 208 -10.41 -4.55 21.36
N ARG A 209 -10.85 -4.44 20.09
CA ARG A 209 -11.59 -5.50 19.37
C ARG A 209 -11.08 -5.66 17.96
N VAL A 210 -11.06 -6.90 17.47
CA VAL A 210 -10.78 -7.25 16.08
C VAL A 210 -11.96 -8.04 15.52
N LEU A 211 -12.49 -7.58 14.40
CA LEU A 211 -13.65 -8.16 13.71
C LEU A 211 -13.25 -8.52 12.27
N ALA A 212 -13.84 -9.57 11.73
CA ALA A 212 -13.69 -9.90 10.32
C ALA A 212 -14.99 -9.63 9.56
N LEU A 213 -14.88 -9.04 8.37
CA LEU A 213 -15.99 -8.84 7.43
C LEU A 213 -15.84 -9.81 6.27
N SER A 214 -16.81 -10.68 6.06
CA SER A 214 -16.83 -11.64 4.96
C SER A 214 -18.25 -11.84 4.44
N GLY A 215 -18.42 -11.82 3.11
CA GLY A 215 -19.73 -11.95 2.49
C GLY A 215 -20.77 -10.93 2.96
N GLY A 216 -20.34 -9.70 3.24
CA GLY A 216 -21.20 -8.61 3.72
C GLY A 216 -21.62 -8.71 5.19
N LYS A 217 -21.07 -9.64 5.97
CA LYS A 217 -21.43 -9.90 7.38
C LYS A 217 -20.21 -9.83 8.28
N ILE A 218 -20.39 -9.35 9.51
CA ILE A 218 -19.36 -9.44 10.55
C ILE A 218 -19.36 -10.84 11.11
N ILE A 219 -18.18 -11.44 11.14
CA ILE A 219 -17.89 -12.74 11.74
C ILE A 219 -16.84 -12.60 12.83
N ASN A 220 -16.86 -13.49 13.81
CA ASN A 220 -15.79 -13.52 14.81
C ASN A 220 -14.45 -13.81 14.12
N PHE A 221 -13.45 -13.01 14.44
CA PHE A 221 -12.11 -13.20 13.89
C PHE A 221 -11.48 -14.47 14.45
N ASP A 222 -11.25 -15.47 13.60
CA ASP A 222 -10.53 -16.69 13.95
C ASP A 222 -9.04 -16.53 13.62
N ARG A 223 -8.22 -16.41 14.66
CA ARG A 223 -6.75 -16.26 14.55
C ARG A 223 -6.06 -17.46 13.91
N THR A 224 -6.70 -18.63 13.88
CA THR A 224 -6.07 -19.87 13.39
C THR A 224 -6.03 -19.98 11.87
N GLN A 225 -6.85 -19.20 11.16
CA GLN A 225 -6.98 -19.26 9.70
C GLN A 225 -5.93 -18.45 8.93
N HIS A 226 -5.10 -17.65 9.61
CA HIS A 226 -4.12 -16.75 8.97
C HIS A 226 -2.66 -17.20 9.15
N LYS A 227 -2.41 -18.51 9.17
CA LYS A 227 -1.03 -19.00 9.05
C LYS A 227 -0.63 -18.97 7.58
N GLU A 228 0.26 -18.03 7.20
CA GLU A 228 0.96 -18.17 5.92
C GLU A 228 1.72 -19.50 5.91
N PRO A 229 1.59 -20.31 4.85
CA PRO A 229 2.34 -21.56 4.76
C PRO A 229 3.83 -21.23 4.73
N THR A 230 4.53 -21.65 5.77
CA THR A 230 5.99 -21.63 5.85
C THR A 230 6.54 -22.74 4.96
N SER A 231 6.95 -22.41 3.75
CA SER A 231 7.75 -23.32 2.93
C SER A 231 9.00 -22.61 2.43
N LEU A 232 10.04 -22.70 3.23
CA LEU A 232 11.41 -22.46 2.77
C LEU A 232 11.79 -23.62 1.80
N LYS A 233 11.76 -23.36 0.51
CA LYS A 233 12.65 -24.09 -0.41
C LYS A 233 14.01 -23.39 -0.33
N SER A 234 14.99 -23.98 0.36
CA SER A 234 16.38 -23.50 0.28
C SER A 234 16.84 -23.61 -1.17
N ARG A 235 16.98 -22.48 -1.84
CA ARG A 235 17.58 -22.43 -3.16
C ARG A 235 19.08 -22.33 -3.01
N VAL A 236 19.80 -23.03 -3.86
CA VAL A 236 21.26 -22.92 -3.94
C VAL A 236 21.58 -21.90 -5.04
N ILE A 237 21.98 -20.70 -4.62
CA ILE A 237 22.38 -19.64 -5.55
C ILE A 237 23.84 -19.88 -5.98
N ASP A 238 24.07 -20.00 -7.28
CA ASP A 238 25.42 -20.10 -7.81
C ASP A 238 26.09 -18.72 -7.87
N THR A 239 26.94 -18.46 -6.91
CA THR A 239 27.70 -17.20 -6.81
C THR A 239 29.00 -17.24 -7.60
N THR A 240 29.34 -18.36 -8.28
CA THR A 240 30.54 -18.51 -9.08
C THR A 240 30.35 -18.10 -10.53
N SER A 241 29.13 -18.08 -11.02
CA SER A 241 28.77 -17.63 -12.37
C SER A 241 28.73 -16.09 -12.46
N SER A 242 28.77 -15.59 -13.70
CA SER A 242 28.58 -14.14 -13.94
C SER A 242 27.22 -13.70 -13.49
N PRO A 243 27.12 -12.57 -12.76
CA PRO A 243 25.84 -12.09 -12.27
C PRO A 243 24.91 -11.69 -13.42
N LEU A 244 23.59 -11.90 -13.23
CA LEU A 244 22.55 -11.42 -14.15
C LEU A 244 22.59 -9.90 -14.30
N LEU A 245 22.75 -9.17 -13.17
CA LEU A 245 22.91 -7.73 -13.17
C LEU A 245 24.07 -7.33 -12.25
N SER A 246 24.86 -6.35 -12.68
CA SER A 246 25.87 -5.72 -11.84
C SER A 246 25.77 -4.20 -11.92
N ALA A 247 25.74 -3.55 -10.77
CA ALA A 247 25.73 -2.11 -10.59
C ALA A 247 26.96 -1.70 -9.78
N LYS A 248 27.72 -0.70 -10.25
CA LYS A 248 28.96 -0.25 -9.60
C LYS A 248 28.98 1.25 -9.42
N ASN A 249 29.21 1.68 -8.16
CA ASN A 249 29.41 3.07 -7.75
C ASN A 249 28.31 4.02 -8.29
N LEU A 250 27.05 3.59 -8.18
CA LEU A 250 25.92 4.37 -8.68
C LEU A 250 25.73 5.62 -7.83
N GLU A 251 25.55 6.74 -8.52
CA GLU A 251 25.10 8.01 -7.93
C GLU A 251 23.95 8.56 -8.74
N PHE A 252 22.99 9.17 -8.06
CA PHE A 252 21.84 9.81 -8.72
C PHE A 252 21.24 10.90 -7.86
N SER A 253 20.82 12.00 -8.52
CA SER A 253 20.21 13.18 -7.91
C SER A 253 18.96 13.60 -8.68
N TYR A 254 17.91 13.99 -7.95
CA TYR A 254 16.81 14.78 -8.54
C TYR A 254 17.13 16.27 -8.36
N GLY A 255 17.56 16.93 -9.43
CA GLY A 255 18.07 18.30 -9.36
C GLY A 255 19.25 18.40 -8.39
N ASN A 256 19.13 19.21 -7.34
CA ASN A 256 20.19 19.39 -6.35
C ASN A 256 20.13 18.38 -5.17
N ARG A 257 19.12 17.51 -5.14
CA ARG A 257 18.94 16.54 -4.05
C ARG A 257 19.56 15.20 -4.42
N LYS A 258 20.69 14.85 -3.83
CA LYS A 258 21.31 13.53 -3.99
C LYS A 258 20.44 12.46 -3.28
N VAL A 259 20.07 11.41 -4.05
CA VAL A 259 19.18 10.33 -3.58
C VAL A 259 19.89 8.99 -3.54
N ILE A 260 20.78 8.71 -4.49
CA ILE A 260 21.60 7.50 -4.50
C ILE A 260 23.06 7.94 -4.33
N ASN A 261 23.76 7.29 -3.39
CA ASN A 261 25.10 7.67 -3.01
C ASN A 261 26.03 6.44 -2.95
N ASN A 262 26.83 6.28 -3.99
CA ASN A 262 27.84 5.23 -4.13
C ASN A 262 27.31 3.81 -3.89
N VAL A 263 26.21 3.44 -4.56
CA VAL A 263 25.61 2.11 -4.45
C VAL A 263 26.31 1.14 -5.37
N THR A 264 26.75 0.02 -4.81
CA THR A 264 27.32 -1.12 -5.56
C THR A 264 26.61 -2.40 -5.15
N LEU A 265 26.07 -3.14 -6.12
CA LEU A 265 25.42 -4.44 -5.89
C LEU A 265 25.51 -5.34 -7.12
N SER A 266 25.31 -6.63 -6.91
CA SER A 266 25.12 -7.61 -7.98
C SER A 266 23.89 -8.46 -7.69
N VAL A 267 23.26 -8.99 -8.73
CA VAL A 267 22.11 -9.90 -8.67
C VAL A 267 22.49 -11.17 -9.42
N GLN A 268 22.35 -12.31 -8.78
CA GLN A 268 22.66 -13.61 -9.39
C GLN A 268 21.43 -14.18 -10.11
N ASN A 269 21.67 -15.09 -11.06
CA ASN A 269 20.58 -15.87 -11.63
C ASN A 269 19.94 -16.75 -10.56
N GLY A 270 18.61 -16.83 -10.57
CA GLY A 270 17.85 -17.61 -9.58
C GLY A 270 17.70 -16.94 -8.21
N GLU A 271 18.14 -15.67 -8.04
CA GLU A 271 18.16 -14.97 -6.75
C GLU A 271 16.90 -14.13 -6.54
N ILE A 272 16.33 -14.18 -5.32
CA ILE A 272 15.31 -13.25 -4.84
C ILE A 272 15.94 -12.35 -3.77
N ILE A 273 15.96 -11.04 -4.02
CA ILE A 273 16.52 -10.04 -3.12
C ILE A 273 15.38 -9.24 -2.49
N GLY A 274 15.31 -9.24 -1.15
CA GLY A 274 14.50 -8.30 -0.40
C GLY A 274 15.22 -6.96 -0.24
N LEU A 275 14.63 -5.88 -0.75
CA LEU A 275 15.17 -4.54 -0.60
C LEU A 275 14.36 -3.80 0.48
N MET A 276 14.96 -3.62 1.66
CA MET A 276 14.38 -2.98 2.82
C MET A 276 15.00 -1.61 3.10
N GLY A 277 14.38 -0.82 3.95
CA GLY A 277 14.91 0.48 4.40
C GLY A 277 13.82 1.50 4.64
N SER A 278 14.16 2.61 5.31
CA SER A 278 13.23 3.69 5.65
C SER A 278 12.59 4.30 4.41
N ASN A 279 11.41 4.90 4.58
CA ASN A 279 10.79 5.68 3.50
C ASN A 279 11.72 6.85 3.12
N GLY A 280 11.88 7.09 1.82
CA GLY A 280 12.83 8.09 1.30
C GLY A 280 14.30 7.65 1.30
N SER A 281 14.63 6.39 1.64
CA SER A 281 16.02 5.88 1.58
C SER A 281 16.56 5.67 0.17
N GLY A 282 15.73 5.78 -0.88
CA GLY A 282 16.14 5.66 -2.28
C GLY A 282 15.79 4.34 -2.96
N LYS A 283 15.01 3.45 -2.33
CA LYS A 283 14.64 2.12 -2.86
C LYS A 283 14.00 2.18 -4.26
N THR A 284 12.92 2.95 -4.40
CA THR A 284 12.21 3.18 -5.69
C THR A 284 13.16 3.76 -6.75
N THR A 285 14.00 4.72 -6.36
CA THR A 285 15.00 5.32 -7.27
C THR A 285 16.03 4.30 -7.72
N LEU A 286 16.49 3.43 -6.80
CA LEU A 286 17.40 2.35 -7.15
C LEU A 286 16.73 1.38 -8.13
N LEU A 287 15.48 0.95 -7.90
CA LEU A 287 14.75 0.11 -8.87
C LEU A 287 14.62 0.81 -10.23
N GLY A 288 14.33 2.13 -10.25
CA GLY A 288 14.27 2.92 -11.49
C GLY A 288 15.60 2.95 -12.27
N LEU A 289 16.74 2.99 -11.57
CA LEU A 289 18.07 2.89 -12.18
C LEU A 289 18.34 1.49 -12.73
N LEU A 290 18.03 0.44 -11.94
CA LEU A 290 18.26 -0.96 -12.32
C LEU A 290 17.33 -1.40 -13.47
N SER A 291 16.15 -0.80 -13.61
CA SER A 291 15.22 -1.02 -14.74
C SER A 291 15.58 -0.24 -16.00
N GLY A 292 16.52 0.70 -15.92
CA GLY A 292 16.86 1.60 -17.03
C GLY A 292 15.85 2.74 -17.25
N LEU A 293 14.87 2.92 -16.38
CA LEU A 293 13.94 4.07 -16.42
C LEU A 293 14.64 5.38 -16.01
N LEU A 294 15.68 5.30 -15.18
CA LEU A 294 16.52 6.40 -14.77
C LEU A 294 17.95 6.16 -15.25
N VAL A 295 18.65 7.22 -15.59
CA VAL A 295 20.06 7.20 -15.97
C VAL A 295 20.88 7.70 -14.79
N PRO A 296 21.88 6.95 -14.28
CA PRO A 296 22.69 7.40 -13.14
C PRO A 296 23.56 8.61 -13.53
N ASP A 297 23.83 9.51 -12.58
CA ASP A 297 24.75 10.64 -12.73
C ASP A 297 26.19 10.13 -12.91
N SER A 298 26.53 9.06 -12.18
CA SER A 298 27.80 8.35 -12.28
C SER A 298 27.64 6.87 -11.94
N GLY A 299 28.67 6.07 -12.28
CA GLY A 299 28.65 4.62 -12.12
C GLY A 299 28.21 3.88 -13.37
N THR A 300 28.06 2.56 -13.28
CA THR A 300 27.69 1.71 -14.41
C THR A 300 26.73 0.62 -13.98
N ILE A 301 25.81 0.27 -14.88
CA ILE A 301 24.90 -0.87 -14.73
C ILE A 301 25.05 -1.76 -15.94
N ASN A 302 25.33 -3.05 -15.71
CA ASN A 302 25.38 -4.06 -16.74
C ASN A 302 24.32 -5.13 -16.49
N LEU A 303 23.64 -5.56 -17.55
CA LEU A 303 22.71 -6.67 -17.56
C LEU A 303 23.34 -7.81 -18.38
N GLY A 304 23.86 -8.83 -17.69
CA GLY A 304 24.82 -9.79 -18.27
C GLY A 304 26.07 -9.05 -18.72
N GLU A 305 26.47 -9.29 -19.97
CA GLU A 305 27.63 -8.64 -20.57
C GLU A 305 27.35 -7.24 -21.17
N SER A 306 26.10 -6.85 -21.26
CA SER A 306 25.67 -5.61 -21.92
C SER A 306 25.50 -4.46 -20.91
N SER A 307 26.08 -3.31 -21.21
CA SER A 307 25.83 -2.08 -20.40
C SER A 307 24.45 -1.50 -20.71
N LEU A 308 23.63 -1.28 -19.66
CA LEU A 308 22.30 -0.67 -19.80
C LEU A 308 22.34 0.67 -20.54
N GLY A 309 23.35 1.50 -20.30
CA GLY A 309 23.50 2.79 -20.99
C GLY A 309 23.77 2.70 -22.49
N LYS A 310 24.04 1.51 -23.02
CA LYS A 310 24.24 1.26 -24.45
C LYS A 310 23.05 0.57 -25.12
N MET A 311 22.11 0.04 -24.34
CA MET A 311 20.90 -0.61 -24.81
C MET A 311 19.81 0.41 -25.09
N ASN A 312 18.99 0.16 -26.11
CA ASN A 312 17.79 0.96 -26.31
C ASN A 312 16.64 0.50 -25.35
N ALA A 313 15.63 1.35 -25.20
CA ALA A 313 14.52 1.09 -24.27
C ALA A 313 13.79 -0.24 -24.54
N LYS A 314 13.66 -0.64 -25.81
CA LYS A 314 13.01 -1.90 -26.20
C LYS A 314 13.85 -3.12 -25.83
N GLU A 315 15.17 -3.04 -25.97
CA GLU A 315 16.10 -4.09 -25.56
C GLU A 315 16.09 -4.28 -24.05
N ILE A 316 16.05 -3.18 -23.29
CA ILE A 316 15.93 -3.22 -21.82
C ILE A 316 14.59 -3.83 -21.41
N ALA A 317 13.48 -3.34 -21.98
CA ALA A 317 12.14 -3.79 -21.63
C ALA A 317 11.84 -5.26 -21.99
N LYS A 318 12.61 -5.86 -22.92
CA LYS A 318 12.52 -7.30 -23.18
C LYS A 318 13.13 -8.16 -22.08
N ARG A 319 14.08 -7.60 -21.33
CA ARG A 319 14.84 -8.33 -20.33
C ARG A 319 14.49 -7.95 -18.89
N THR A 320 13.97 -6.75 -18.67
CA THR A 320 13.61 -6.24 -17.35
C THR A 320 12.15 -5.81 -17.31
N ALA A 321 11.49 -6.02 -16.17
CA ALA A 321 10.16 -5.46 -15.93
C ALA A 321 10.08 -4.90 -14.51
N MET A 322 9.37 -3.78 -14.36
CA MET A 322 9.16 -3.12 -13.09
C MET A 322 7.67 -2.97 -12.81
N VAL A 323 7.27 -3.28 -11.59
CA VAL A 323 5.93 -3.00 -11.05
C VAL A 323 6.04 -1.84 -10.08
N PHE A 324 5.38 -0.72 -10.39
CA PHE A 324 5.41 0.49 -9.56
C PHE A 324 4.54 0.35 -8.31
N GLN A 325 4.87 1.10 -7.27
CA GLN A 325 4.09 1.15 -6.03
C GLN A 325 2.63 1.57 -6.27
N ASN A 326 2.37 2.60 -7.08
CA ASN A 326 1.01 2.98 -7.47
C ASN A 326 0.62 2.33 -8.80
N PRO A 327 -0.35 1.40 -8.84
CA PRO A 327 -0.73 0.71 -10.07
C PRO A 327 -1.32 1.64 -11.13
N ASN A 328 -1.88 2.79 -10.77
CA ASN A 328 -2.43 3.72 -11.75
C ASN A 328 -1.35 4.33 -12.67
N HIS A 329 -0.08 4.34 -12.25
CA HIS A 329 1.04 4.83 -13.06
C HIS A 329 1.45 3.90 -14.20
N GLN A 330 0.91 2.66 -14.23
CA GLN A 330 1.19 1.65 -15.25
C GLN A 330 -0.03 1.27 -16.09
N ILE A 331 -1.15 1.99 -15.96
CA ILE A 331 -2.37 1.71 -16.72
C ILE A 331 -2.55 2.80 -17.78
N PHE A 332 -2.64 2.38 -19.05
CA PHE A 332 -2.68 3.26 -20.21
C PHE A 332 -3.90 2.99 -21.11
N GLU A 333 -4.43 1.78 -21.11
CA GLU A 333 -5.43 1.32 -22.06
C GLU A 333 -6.87 1.47 -21.55
N LYS A 334 -7.82 1.38 -22.50
CA LYS A 334 -9.25 1.56 -22.21
C LYS A 334 -9.95 0.29 -21.71
N THR A 335 -9.34 -0.87 -21.89
CA THR A 335 -9.89 -2.16 -21.44
C THR A 335 -8.79 -3.01 -20.83
N VAL A 336 -9.17 -3.88 -19.88
CA VAL A 336 -8.28 -4.84 -19.23
C VAL A 336 -7.53 -5.70 -20.25
N TRP A 337 -8.24 -6.16 -21.31
CA TRP A 337 -7.60 -6.94 -22.35
C TRP A 337 -6.53 -6.18 -23.13
N LYS A 338 -6.80 -4.92 -23.51
CA LYS A 338 -5.81 -4.10 -24.21
C LYS A 338 -4.60 -3.82 -23.35
N GLU A 339 -4.80 -3.59 -22.05
CA GLU A 339 -3.72 -3.42 -21.09
C GLU A 339 -2.88 -4.70 -20.98
N GLN A 340 -3.54 -5.87 -20.92
CA GLN A 340 -2.87 -7.17 -20.83
C GLN A 340 -1.92 -7.44 -22.01
N ILE A 341 -2.33 -7.10 -23.22
CA ILE A 341 -1.52 -7.32 -24.43
C ILE A 341 -0.58 -6.16 -24.77
N LEU A 342 -0.62 -5.05 -24.03
CA LEU A 342 0.11 -3.83 -24.33
C LEU A 342 1.62 -4.08 -24.47
N THR A 343 2.21 -4.79 -23.49
CA THR A 343 3.65 -5.05 -23.45
C THR A 343 4.11 -5.88 -24.65
N ILE A 344 3.44 -6.99 -24.97
CA ILE A 344 3.82 -7.83 -26.11
C ILE A 344 3.60 -7.13 -27.45
N ASN A 345 2.63 -6.25 -27.53
CA ASN A 345 2.41 -5.40 -28.70
C ASN A 345 3.53 -4.39 -28.89
N ALA A 346 3.88 -3.64 -27.82
CA ALA A 346 4.96 -2.65 -27.84
C ALA A 346 6.32 -3.26 -28.12
N LEU A 347 6.56 -4.48 -27.65
CA LEU A 347 7.80 -5.24 -27.92
C LEU A 347 7.82 -5.93 -29.29
N GLU A 348 6.73 -5.85 -30.09
CA GLU A 348 6.56 -6.56 -31.38
C GLU A 348 6.73 -8.08 -31.25
N MET A 349 6.23 -8.66 -30.16
CA MET A 349 6.33 -10.08 -29.83
C MET A 349 4.99 -10.81 -29.95
N MET A 350 3.96 -10.19 -30.53
CA MET A 350 2.60 -10.72 -30.57
C MET A 350 2.53 -11.96 -31.45
N THR A 351 2.23 -13.11 -30.85
CA THR A 351 1.95 -14.41 -31.50
C THR A 351 0.64 -14.99 -30.94
N LEU A 352 0.08 -15.99 -31.63
CA LEU A 352 -1.12 -16.69 -31.11
C LEU A 352 -0.84 -17.37 -29.77
N GLU A 353 0.34 -17.93 -29.58
CA GLU A 353 0.75 -18.55 -28.32
C GLU A 353 0.80 -17.53 -27.18
N MET A 354 1.39 -16.34 -27.42
CA MET A 354 1.43 -15.27 -26.41
C MET A 354 0.03 -14.71 -26.09
N LEU A 355 -0.87 -14.64 -27.05
CA LEU A 355 -2.26 -14.26 -26.79
C LEU A 355 -2.98 -15.29 -25.90
N GLN A 356 -2.76 -16.59 -26.10
CA GLN A 356 -3.28 -17.65 -25.22
C GLN A 356 -2.65 -17.56 -23.82
N GLN A 357 -1.36 -17.28 -23.72
CA GLN A 357 -0.72 -17.04 -22.42
C GLN A 357 -1.32 -15.82 -21.69
N CYS A 358 -1.64 -14.74 -22.41
CA CYS A 358 -2.34 -13.58 -21.84
C CYS A 358 -3.68 -14.00 -21.20
N GLU A 359 -4.47 -14.83 -21.86
CA GLU A 359 -5.75 -15.31 -21.33
C GLU A 359 -5.53 -16.16 -20.06
N THR A 360 -4.62 -17.11 -20.11
CA THR A 360 -4.28 -17.97 -18.95
C THR A 360 -3.80 -17.16 -17.75
N ILE A 361 -2.97 -16.13 -17.97
CA ILE A 361 -2.47 -15.30 -16.86
C ILE A 361 -3.60 -14.44 -16.29
N LEU A 362 -4.52 -13.90 -17.11
CA LEU A 362 -5.70 -13.17 -16.61
C LEU A 362 -6.63 -14.06 -15.77
N GLU A 363 -6.81 -15.32 -16.15
CA GLU A 363 -7.56 -16.31 -15.36
C GLU A 363 -6.89 -16.54 -14.01
N ARG A 364 -5.57 -16.77 -13.98
CA ARG A 364 -4.78 -16.94 -12.75
C ARG A 364 -4.81 -15.70 -11.86
N ALA A 365 -4.88 -14.52 -12.47
CA ALA A 365 -5.00 -13.23 -11.77
C ALA A 365 -6.42 -12.94 -11.26
N ASP A 366 -7.40 -13.81 -11.54
CA ASP A 366 -8.81 -13.64 -11.19
C ASP A 366 -9.41 -12.30 -11.66
N ILE A 367 -9.10 -11.93 -12.93
CA ILE A 367 -9.61 -10.71 -13.59
C ILE A 367 -10.08 -10.95 -15.02
N ALA A 368 -10.13 -12.20 -15.47
CA ALA A 368 -10.53 -12.56 -16.85
C ALA A 368 -11.96 -12.11 -17.19
N GLU A 369 -12.92 -12.22 -16.25
CA GLU A 369 -14.30 -11.77 -16.44
C GLU A 369 -14.43 -10.25 -16.61
N MET A 370 -13.37 -9.50 -16.25
CA MET A 370 -13.32 -8.04 -16.35
C MET A 370 -12.68 -7.56 -17.65
N ARG A 371 -12.43 -8.46 -18.60
CA ARG A 371 -11.68 -8.26 -19.86
C ARG A 371 -12.05 -6.98 -20.59
N ASP A 372 -13.35 -6.68 -20.68
CA ASP A 372 -13.87 -5.53 -21.43
C ASP A 372 -14.09 -4.28 -20.57
N ARG A 373 -13.86 -4.37 -19.26
CA ARG A 373 -14.00 -3.22 -18.35
C ARG A 373 -12.86 -2.23 -18.52
N ASN A 374 -13.14 -0.99 -18.17
CA ASN A 374 -12.10 0.03 -18.04
C ASN A 374 -11.21 -0.31 -16.84
N PRO A 375 -9.87 -0.42 -17.02
CA PRO A 375 -8.94 -0.74 -15.93
C PRO A 375 -9.04 0.22 -14.74
N PHE A 376 -9.35 1.50 -14.98
CA PHE A 376 -9.50 2.47 -13.89
C PHE A 376 -10.73 2.21 -13.00
N SER A 377 -11.70 1.41 -13.46
CA SER A 377 -12.86 0.99 -12.65
C SER A 377 -12.55 -0.20 -11.73
N LEU A 378 -11.39 -0.83 -11.87
CA LEU A 378 -10.96 -1.94 -11.02
C LEU A 378 -10.58 -1.46 -9.62
N SER A 379 -10.66 -2.37 -8.63
CA SER A 379 -10.10 -2.11 -7.30
C SER A 379 -8.58 -1.97 -7.37
N HIS A 380 -7.97 -1.39 -6.33
CA HIS A 380 -6.51 -1.23 -6.26
C HIS A 380 -5.78 -2.59 -6.38
N GLY A 381 -6.27 -3.62 -5.70
CA GLY A 381 -5.72 -4.98 -5.78
C GLY A 381 -5.85 -5.60 -7.19
N GLN A 382 -7.00 -5.43 -7.85
CA GLN A 382 -7.21 -5.91 -9.22
C GLN A 382 -6.32 -5.18 -10.24
N LYS A 383 -6.14 -3.85 -10.08
CA LYS A 383 -5.18 -3.09 -10.90
C LYS A 383 -3.76 -3.59 -10.76
N ARG A 384 -3.33 -3.90 -9.54
CA ARG A 384 -2.01 -4.48 -9.26
C ARG A 384 -1.84 -5.83 -9.95
N ARG A 385 -2.84 -6.71 -9.82
CA ARG A 385 -2.83 -8.02 -10.50
C ARG A 385 -2.76 -7.86 -12.02
N LEU A 386 -3.46 -6.89 -12.60
CA LEU A 386 -3.37 -6.56 -14.03
C LEU A 386 -1.96 -6.09 -14.42
N ASN A 387 -1.35 -5.18 -13.66
CA ASN A 387 0.01 -4.71 -13.93
C ASN A 387 1.03 -5.85 -13.90
N VAL A 388 0.94 -6.74 -12.92
CA VAL A 388 1.80 -7.92 -12.85
C VAL A 388 1.54 -8.86 -14.03
N SER A 389 0.29 -9.16 -14.35
CA SER A 389 -0.07 -10.07 -15.44
C SER A 389 0.41 -9.59 -16.80
N SER A 390 0.31 -8.28 -17.09
CA SER A 390 0.70 -7.71 -18.39
C SER A 390 2.21 -7.77 -18.66
N ILE A 391 3.04 -7.72 -17.62
CA ILE A 391 4.51 -7.80 -17.77
C ILE A 391 5.05 -9.24 -17.76
N MET A 392 4.26 -10.22 -17.33
CA MET A 392 4.73 -11.61 -17.23
C MET A 392 4.70 -12.38 -18.53
N VAL A 393 3.90 -11.93 -19.51
CA VAL A 393 3.70 -12.64 -20.77
C VAL A 393 5.00 -12.83 -21.55
N HIS A 394 5.89 -11.82 -21.54
CA HIS A 394 7.15 -11.88 -22.28
C HIS A 394 8.33 -12.48 -21.49
N LYS A 395 8.08 -12.97 -20.26
CA LYS A 395 9.06 -13.64 -19.39
C LYS A 395 10.37 -12.85 -19.22
N PRO A 396 10.36 -11.71 -18.54
CA PRO A 396 11.57 -10.93 -18.32
C PRO A 396 12.58 -11.69 -17.45
N GLU A 397 13.87 -11.46 -17.69
CA GLU A 397 14.97 -12.06 -16.91
C GLU A 397 15.09 -11.44 -15.52
N LEU A 398 14.74 -10.15 -15.36
CA LEU A 398 14.80 -9.42 -14.09
C LEU A 398 13.46 -8.78 -13.77
N LEU A 399 12.88 -9.18 -12.64
CA LEU A 399 11.69 -8.57 -12.08
C LEU A 399 12.03 -7.61 -10.95
N LEU A 400 11.46 -6.41 -11.00
CA LEU A 400 11.62 -5.36 -10.01
C LEU A 400 10.26 -4.97 -9.45
N PHE A 401 10.02 -5.26 -8.18
CA PHE A 401 8.75 -5.00 -7.53
C PHE A 401 8.89 -3.88 -6.48
N ASP A 402 8.13 -2.81 -6.63
CA ASP A 402 8.05 -1.74 -5.64
C ASP A 402 6.79 -1.90 -4.79
N GLU A 403 6.93 -2.47 -3.60
CA GLU A 403 5.87 -2.75 -2.63
C GLU A 403 4.62 -3.44 -3.25
N PRO A 404 4.75 -4.59 -3.90
CA PRO A 404 3.69 -5.19 -4.70
C PRO A 404 2.53 -5.73 -3.85
N PHE A 405 2.70 -5.95 -2.56
CA PHE A 405 1.71 -6.57 -1.67
C PHE A 405 0.72 -5.58 -1.04
N ILE A 406 0.94 -4.27 -1.22
CA ILE A 406 0.02 -3.25 -0.71
C ILE A 406 -1.36 -3.41 -1.37
N GLY A 407 -2.40 -3.43 -0.53
CA GLY A 407 -3.79 -3.57 -0.97
C GLY A 407 -4.13 -4.92 -1.59
N GLN A 408 -3.30 -5.96 -1.36
CA GLN A 408 -3.55 -7.32 -1.82
C GLN A 408 -4.16 -8.19 -0.71
N ASP A 409 -5.19 -8.95 -1.09
CA ASP A 409 -5.68 -10.07 -0.29
C ASP A 409 -4.74 -11.30 -0.39
N VAL A 410 -5.08 -12.37 0.29
CA VAL A 410 -4.28 -13.60 0.31
C VAL A 410 -4.06 -14.15 -1.10
N GLU A 411 -5.10 -14.18 -1.94
CA GLU A 411 -5.05 -14.72 -3.30
C GLU A 411 -4.17 -13.85 -4.22
N GLY A 412 -4.31 -12.52 -4.14
CA GLY A 412 -3.48 -11.59 -4.88
C GLY A 412 -2.00 -11.64 -4.46
N ARG A 413 -1.73 -11.78 -3.16
CA ARG A 413 -0.36 -11.99 -2.65
C ARG A 413 0.24 -13.29 -3.19
N GLU A 414 -0.55 -14.37 -3.20
CA GLU A 414 -0.09 -15.66 -3.71
C GLU A 414 0.17 -15.62 -5.22
N PHE A 415 -0.69 -14.99 -6.01
CA PHE A 415 -0.48 -14.77 -7.44
C PHE A 415 0.87 -14.05 -7.70
N ILE A 416 1.17 -12.97 -6.98
CA ILE A 416 2.42 -12.22 -7.13
C ILE A 416 3.63 -13.08 -6.73
N LYS A 417 3.54 -13.83 -5.62
CA LYS A 417 4.59 -14.76 -5.18
C LYS A 417 4.88 -15.83 -6.23
N GLN A 418 3.84 -16.51 -6.73
CA GLN A 418 3.98 -17.54 -7.76
C GLN A 418 4.64 -16.99 -9.03
N THR A 419 4.21 -15.82 -9.47
CA THR A 419 4.79 -15.10 -10.61
C THR A 419 6.30 -14.86 -10.43
N MET A 420 6.70 -14.40 -9.25
CA MET A 420 8.11 -14.18 -8.91
C MET A 420 8.89 -15.49 -8.90
N PHE A 421 8.35 -16.57 -8.32
CA PHE A 421 9.01 -17.87 -8.27
C PHE A 421 9.19 -18.50 -9.65
N GLU A 422 8.17 -18.43 -10.51
CA GLU A 422 8.26 -18.92 -11.90
C GLU A 422 9.41 -18.25 -12.66
N THR A 423 9.55 -16.92 -12.54
CA THR A 423 10.67 -16.20 -13.19
C THR A 423 12.03 -16.68 -12.67
N VAL A 424 12.14 -16.87 -11.37
CA VAL A 424 13.40 -17.29 -10.74
C VAL A 424 13.72 -18.76 -11.06
N GLU A 425 12.73 -19.65 -11.12
CA GLU A 425 12.88 -21.04 -11.54
C GLU A 425 13.26 -21.15 -13.03
N ASP A 426 12.81 -20.24 -13.88
CA ASP A 426 13.21 -20.13 -15.29
C ASP A 426 14.64 -19.53 -15.46
N GLY A 427 15.36 -19.26 -14.35
CA GLY A 427 16.74 -18.74 -14.34
C GLY A 427 16.85 -17.21 -14.30
N GLY A 428 15.75 -16.50 -14.19
CA GLY A 428 15.74 -15.05 -13.95
C GLY A 428 16.02 -14.71 -12.49
N ALA A 429 15.82 -13.43 -12.12
CA ALA A 429 15.95 -12.96 -10.74
C ALA A 429 14.87 -11.95 -10.38
N ALA A 430 14.66 -11.73 -9.08
CA ALA A 430 13.70 -10.75 -8.59
C ALA A 430 14.31 -9.86 -7.49
N ILE A 431 14.01 -8.56 -7.55
CA ILE A 431 14.24 -7.62 -6.45
C ILE A 431 12.88 -7.10 -6.00
N ILE A 432 12.57 -7.24 -4.72
CA ILE A 432 11.31 -6.81 -4.15
C ILE A 432 11.52 -5.82 -3.02
N VAL A 433 11.01 -4.60 -3.17
CA VAL A 433 10.90 -3.66 -2.07
C VAL A 433 9.77 -4.11 -1.18
N THR A 434 10.06 -4.31 0.09
CA THR A 434 9.06 -4.71 1.09
C THR A 434 9.44 -4.24 2.49
N HIS A 435 8.43 -3.98 3.32
CA HIS A 435 8.58 -3.73 4.74
C HIS A 435 8.19 -4.94 5.62
N ASP A 436 7.87 -6.07 5.00
CA ASP A 436 7.43 -7.30 5.66
C ASP A 436 8.63 -8.21 5.99
N PRO A 437 9.11 -8.25 7.24
CA PRO A 437 10.23 -9.09 7.63
C PRO A 437 9.91 -10.59 7.57
N HIS A 438 8.64 -11.01 7.71
CA HIS A 438 8.23 -12.39 7.53
C HIS A 438 8.39 -12.85 6.09
N PHE A 439 7.96 -12.02 5.13
CA PHE A 439 8.17 -12.31 3.72
C PHE A 439 9.66 -12.46 3.41
N VAL A 440 10.46 -11.53 3.91
CA VAL A 440 11.91 -11.52 3.67
C VAL A 440 12.58 -12.78 4.20
N VAL A 441 12.29 -13.18 5.44
CA VAL A 441 12.87 -14.40 6.05
C VAL A 441 12.44 -15.67 5.31
N ASN A 442 11.18 -15.73 4.87
CA ASN A 442 10.61 -16.96 4.33
C ASN A 442 10.78 -17.11 2.82
N GLN A 443 11.02 -16.01 2.09
CA GLN A 443 10.94 -16.02 0.62
C GLN A 443 12.18 -15.45 -0.10
N CYS A 444 13.02 -14.65 0.60
CA CYS A 444 14.19 -14.04 0.00
C CYS A 444 15.48 -14.85 0.29
N ASP A 445 16.38 -14.90 -0.69
CA ASP A 445 17.68 -15.52 -0.55
C ASP A 445 18.69 -14.56 0.09
N ARG A 446 18.50 -13.25 -0.15
CA ARG A 446 19.36 -12.18 0.32
C ARG A 446 18.55 -10.93 0.65
N VAL A 447 19.05 -10.13 1.56
CA VAL A 447 18.45 -8.86 1.98
C VAL A 447 19.45 -7.74 1.84
N ILE A 448 19.00 -6.64 1.24
CA ILE A 448 19.73 -5.39 1.16
C ILE A 448 18.91 -4.36 1.98
N PHE A 449 19.55 -3.73 2.96
CA PHE A 449 18.94 -2.65 3.73
C PHE A 449 19.57 -1.32 3.33
N MET A 450 18.71 -0.39 2.85
CA MET A 450 19.12 0.94 2.42
C MET A 450 18.76 2.01 3.44
N GLU A 451 19.67 2.94 3.63
CA GLU A 451 19.43 4.15 4.42
C GLU A 451 20.14 5.34 3.78
N ARG A 452 19.44 6.48 3.65
CA ARG A 452 19.96 7.74 3.09
C ARG A 452 20.74 7.58 1.78
N GLY A 453 20.19 6.80 0.88
CA GLY A 453 20.74 6.60 -0.47
C GLY A 453 21.91 5.62 -0.56
N SER A 454 22.30 4.96 0.52
CA SER A 454 23.40 4.00 0.55
C SER A 454 22.95 2.63 1.07
N ILE A 455 23.67 1.57 0.68
CA ILE A 455 23.47 0.24 1.24
C ILE A 455 24.17 0.22 2.61
N LEU A 456 23.38 0.01 3.67
CA LEU A 456 23.89 -0.10 5.03
C LEU A 456 24.22 -1.54 5.40
N LEU A 457 23.36 -2.48 5.03
CA LEU A 457 23.53 -3.91 5.28
C LEU A 457 23.21 -4.70 4.00
N ASP A 458 23.93 -5.80 3.80
CA ASP A 458 23.75 -6.73 2.70
C ASP A 458 24.17 -8.13 3.16
N GLY A 459 23.30 -9.12 3.00
CA GLY A 459 23.58 -10.50 3.43
C GLY A 459 22.36 -11.40 3.49
N SER A 460 22.50 -12.55 4.16
CA SER A 460 21.36 -13.45 4.38
C SER A 460 20.28 -12.80 5.23
N PRO A 461 18.99 -13.18 5.03
CA PRO A 461 17.87 -12.59 5.79
C PRO A 461 18.08 -12.60 7.30
N SER A 462 18.46 -13.74 7.88
CA SER A 462 18.73 -13.86 9.32
C SER A 462 19.84 -12.91 9.78
N SER A 463 20.98 -12.88 9.09
CA SER A 463 22.11 -12.02 9.45
C SER A 463 21.77 -10.53 9.40
N VAL A 464 20.99 -10.10 8.41
CA VAL A 464 20.60 -8.68 8.29
C VAL A 464 19.58 -8.31 9.36
N LEU A 465 18.57 -9.15 9.62
CA LEU A 465 17.56 -8.87 10.66
C LEU A 465 18.16 -8.87 12.06
N ASP A 466 19.08 -9.79 12.38
CA ASP A 466 19.83 -9.80 13.66
C ASP A 466 20.61 -8.48 13.86
N ARG A 467 21.27 -8.00 12.81
CA ARG A 467 21.98 -6.72 12.86
C ARG A 467 21.05 -5.52 12.99
N LEU A 468 19.89 -5.52 12.28
CA LEU A 468 18.88 -4.47 12.45
C LEU A 468 18.31 -4.46 13.86
N SER A 469 18.04 -5.64 14.46
CA SER A 469 17.56 -5.75 15.84
C SER A 469 18.51 -5.17 16.87
N SER A 470 19.82 -5.23 16.62
CA SER A 470 20.87 -4.72 17.51
C SER A 470 21.26 -3.27 17.26
N THR A 471 20.67 -2.62 16.25
CA THR A 471 20.95 -1.23 15.85
C THR A 471 19.72 -0.34 16.03
N GLY A 472 19.78 0.91 15.62
CA GLY A 472 18.64 1.85 15.64
C GLY A 472 17.53 1.56 14.63
N TYR A 473 17.43 0.32 14.11
CA TYR A 473 16.48 -0.13 13.09
C TYR A 473 15.72 -1.40 13.51
N LYS A 474 15.60 -1.65 14.81
CA LYS A 474 14.95 -2.86 15.38
C LYS A 474 13.51 -3.06 14.86
N GLU A 475 12.81 -1.98 14.58
CA GLU A 475 11.44 -1.98 14.07
C GLU A 475 11.31 -2.65 12.69
N PHE A 476 12.38 -2.66 11.88
CA PHE A 476 12.42 -3.34 10.58
C PHE A 476 12.70 -4.85 10.68
N ALA A 477 13.12 -5.31 11.86
CA ALA A 477 13.38 -6.71 12.12
C ALA A 477 12.33 -7.35 13.05
N ASP A 478 11.31 -6.58 13.45
CA ASP A 478 10.26 -7.06 14.36
C ASP A 478 9.35 -8.05 13.62
N LEU A 479 9.56 -9.34 13.88
CA LEU A 479 8.72 -10.42 13.35
C LEU A 479 7.36 -10.47 14.05
N GLY A 480 7.08 -9.59 15.02
CA GLY A 480 5.90 -9.70 15.85
C GLY A 480 5.91 -11.01 16.66
N VAL A 481 5.20 -11.04 17.77
CA VAL A 481 5.00 -12.29 18.47
C VAL A 481 3.99 -13.10 17.64
N GLN A 482 4.42 -14.22 17.08
CA GLN A 482 3.49 -15.23 16.58
C GLN A 482 2.74 -15.77 17.80
N PHE A 483 1.53 -15.28 18.03
CA PHE A 483 0.62 -15.81 19.02
C PHE A 483 -0.23 -16.93 18.43
#